data_f111fb038677b996d277dea0ecfbd3ef
#
_entry.id   f111fb038677b996d277dea0ecfbd3ef
#
_cell.length_a   1.000
_cell.length_b   1.000
_cell.length_c   1.000
_cell.angle_alpha   90.00
_cell.angle_beta   90.00
_cell.angle_gamma   90.00
#
_symmetry.space_group_name_H-M   'P 1'
#
loop_
_entity.id
_entity.type
_entity.pdbx_description
1 polymer ?
#
loop_
_entity_poly.entity_id
_entity_poly.type
_entity_poly.pdbx_seq_one_letter_code
_entity_poly.pdbx_strand_id
1 'polypeptide(L)'
;MNTAHLEEALQYHFHNPALLRLALTHPSCGAENNQRLEFLGDAVLQLAMSDIVFAAHPEQEEGGMTFLRARMVREETLCAVARHLKLGRYLRMDHGCEI
;
A
#
# COMPACT_ATOMS: atom_id res chain seq x y z
N MET A 1 -16.52 -1.93 -10.27
CA MET A 1 -15.86 -1.43 -9.04
C MET A 1 -15.65 0.06 -9.16
N ASN A 2 -16.17 0.81 -8.20
CA ASN A 2 -16.00 2.26 -8.18
C ASN A 2 -14.93 2.64 -7.17
N THR A 3 -13.80 3.13 -7.67
CA THR A 3 -12.65 3.51 -6.85
C THR A 3 -12.41 5.02 -6.78
N ALA A 4 -13.41 5.82 -7.19
CA ALA A 4 -13.24 7.27 -7.23
C ALA A 4 -12.90 7.87 -5.87
N HIS A 5 -13.57 7.42 -4.81
CA HIS A 5 -13.29 7.91 -3.46
C HIS A 5 -11.92 7.46 -2.96
N LEU A 6 -11.49 6.26 -3.33
CA LEU A 6 -10.16 5.78 -2.97
C LEU A 6 -9.08 6.60 -3.68
N GLU A 7 -9.25 6.85 -4.97
CA GLU A 7 -8.31 7.65 -5.74
C GLU A 7 -8.23 9.08 -5.20
N GLU A 8 -9.37 9.65 -4.79
CA GLU A 8 -9.41 10.96 -4.15
C GLU A 8 -8.63 10.96 -2.83
N ALA A 9 -8.82 9.94 -2.00
CA ALA A 9 -8.10 9.82 -0.74
C ALA A 9 -6.59 9.65 -0.94
N LEU A 10 -6.19 8.95 -1.99
CA LEU A 10 -4.78 8.76 -2.36
C LEU A 10 -4.19 9.97 -3.08
N GLN A 11 -5.03 10.89 -3.54
CA GLN A 11 -4.64 12.03 -4.38
C GLN A 11 -3.91 11.58 -5.65
N TYR A 12 -4.39 10.47 -6.23
CA TYR A 12 -3.80 9.90 -7.43
C TYR A 12 -4.86 9.27 -8.30
N HIS A 13 -4.82 9.57 -9.59
CA HIS A 13 -5.71 8.96 -10.58
C HIS A 13 -4.93 7.92 -11.40
N PHE A 14 -5.39 6.67 -11.35
CA PHE A 14 -4.73 5.58 -12.05
C PHE A 14 -5.03 5.65 -13.55
N HIS A 15 -3.98 5.70 -14.35
CA HIS A 15 -4.12 5.71 -15.82
C HIS A 15 -4.59 4.35 -16.34
N ASN A 16 -4.26 3.28 -15.62
CA ASN A 16 -4.70 1.93 -15.97
C ASN A 16 -5.53 1.36 -14.82
N PRO A 17 -6.87 1.44 -14.89
CA PRO A 17 -7.75 0.95 -13.81
C PRO A 17 -7.58 -0.54 -13.53
N ALA A 18 -7.14 -1.31 -14.53
CA ALA A 18 -6.93 -2.75 -14.33
C ALA A 18 -5.79 -3.03 -13.35
N LEU A 19 -4.77 -2.17 -13.29
CA LEU A 19 -3.68 -2.29 -12.31
C LEU A 19 -4.19 -2.05 -10.90
N LEU A 20 -5.03 -1.05 -10.71
CA LEU A 20 -5.61 -0.79 -9.39
C LEU A 20 -6.48 -1.97 -8.95
N ARG A 21 -7.31 -2.49 -9.85
CA ARG A 21 -8.15 -3.66 -9.55
C ARG A 21 -7.29 -4.85 -9.15
N LEU A 22 -6.23 -5.12 -9.90
CA LEU A 22 -5.31 -6.21 -9.59
C LEU A 22 -4.66 -6.03 -8.21
N ALA A 23 -4.22 -4.81 -7.90
CA ALA A 23 -3.63 -4.50 -6.60
C ALA A 23 -4.61 -4.77 -5.44
N LEU A 24 -5.89 -4.60 -5.67
CA LEU A 24 -6.94 -4.81 -4.68
C LEU A 24 -7.47 -6.24 -4.64
N THR A 25 -6.90 -7.16 -5.42
CA THR A 25 -7.41 -8.54 -5.54
C THR A 25 -6.55 -9.51 -4.75
N HIS A 26 -7.15 -10.10 -3.72
CA HIS A 26 -6.49 -11.08 -2.85
C HIS A 26 -6.34 -12.43 -3.58
N PRO A 27 -5.30 -13.22 -3.24
CA PRO A 27 -5.12 -14.55 -3.85
C PRO A 27 -6.31 -15.50 -3.73
N SER A 28 -7.20 -15.30 -2.76
CA SER A 28 -8.43 -16.10 -2.64
C SER A 28 -9.35 -15.98 -3.86
N CYS A 29 -9.14 -14.98 -4.71
CA CYS A 29 -9.93 -14.74 -5.91
C CYS A 29 -9.40 -15.46 -7.15
N GLY A 30 -8.30 -16.19 -7.04
CA GLY A 30 -7.74 -16.97 -8.13
C GLY A 30 -6.34 -16.54 -8.53
N ALA A 31 -5.93 -16.95 -9.75
CA ALA A 31 -4.57 -16.76 -10.22
C ALA A 31 -4.21 -15.30 -10.55
N GLU A 32 -5.19 -14.51 -10.96
CA GLU A 32 -4.97 -13.08 -11.20
C GLU A 32 -5.22 -12.33 -9.91
N ASN A 33 -4.12 -12.07 -9.19
CA ASN A 33 -4.16 -11.50 -7.86
C ASN A 33 -2.97 -10.57 -7.63
N ASN A 34 -2.85 -10.04 -6.41
CA ASN A 34 -1.87 -9.00 -6.09
C ASN A 34 -0.54 -9.53 -5.56
N GLN A 35 -0.26 -10.84 -5.61
CA GLN A 35 0.96 -11.37 -5.00
C GLN A 35 2.24 -10.76 -5.59
N ARG A 36 2.30 -10.62 -6.91
CA ARG A 36 3.48 -10.04 -7.55
C ARG A 36 3.61 -8.54 -7.28
N LEU A 37 2.47 -7.84 -7.25
CA LEU A 37 2.45 -6.42 -6.91
C LEU A 37 2.82 -6.19 -5.45
N GLU A 38 2.42 -7.09 -4.56
CA GLU A 38 2.82 -7.04 -3.15
C GLU A 38 4.33 -7.12 -3.00
N PHE A 39 4.96 -8.05 -3.72
CA PHE A 39 6.41 -8.19 -3.69
C PHE A 39 7.11 -6.90 -4.12
N LEU A 40 6.69 -6.34 -5.26
CA LEU A 40 7.27 -5.11 -5.78
C LEU A 40 6.92 -3.91 -4.90
N GLY A 41 5.68 -3.85 -4.44
CA GLY A 41 5.19 -2.76 -3.60
C GLY A 41 5.89 -2.68 -2.26
N ASP A 42 6.28 -3.81 -1.69
CA ASP A 42 7.06 -3.82 -0.45
C ASP A 42 8.39 -3.07 -0.63
N ALA A 43 9.08 -3.32 -1.73
CA ALA A 43 10.34 -2.62 -2.03
C ALA A 43 10.12 -1.12 -2.27
N VAL A 44 9.04 -0.77 -2.98
CA VAL A 44 8.69 0.63 -3.23
C VAL A 44 8.37 1.34 -1.91
N LEU A 45 7.61 0.69 -1.04
CA LEU A 45 7.27 1.25 0.28
C LEU A 45 8.54 1.50 1.10
N GLN A 46 9.46 0.55 1.13
CA GLN A 46 10.72 0.69 1.85
C GLN A 46 11.56 1.86 1.31
N LEU A 47 11.62 2.00 0.00
CA LEU A 47 12.33 3.11 -0.62
C LEU A 47 11.69 4.44 -0.29
N ALA A 48 10.37 4.55 -0.40
CA ALA A 48 9.64 5.78 -0.11
C ALA A 48 9.84 6.21 1.34
N MET A 49 9.74 5.27 2.29
CA MET A 49 9.93 5.58 3.71
C MET A 49 11.38 5.94 4.00
N SER A 50 12.34 5.30 3.35
CA SER A 50 13.76 5.65 3.47
C SER A 50 14.03 7.07 3.00
N ASP A 51 13.44 7.46 1.88
CA ASP A 51 13.58 8.80 1.33
C ASP A 51 13.03 9.85 2.29
N ILE A 52 11.84 9.60 2.85
CA ILE A 52 11.21 10.51 3.82
C ILE A 52 12.08 10.66 5.06
N VAL A 53 12.56 9.56 5.63
CA VAL A 53 13.40 9.59 6.84
C VAL A 53 14.71 10.30 6.57
N PHE A 54 15.34 10.00 5.44
CA PHE A 54 16.61 10.59 5.04
C PHE A 54 16.49 12.12 4.94
N ALA A 55 15.43 12.61 4.32
CA ALA A 55 15.22 14.05 4.15
C ALA A 55 14.81 14.75 5.46
N ALA A 56 13.98 14.10 6.26
CA ALA A 56 13.41 14.71 7.47
C ALA A 56 14.36 14.69 8.67
N HIS A 57 15.33 13.78 8.70
CA HIS A 57 16.20 13.56 9.85
C HIS A 57 17.69 13.58 9.46
N PRO A 58 18.20 14.72 8.95
CA PRO A 58 19.60 14.81 8.52
C PRO A 58 20.61 14.61 9.65
N GLU A 59 20.17 14.73 10.91
CA GLU A 59 20.99 14.55 12.09
C GLU A 59 21.13 13.08 12.53
N GLN A 60 20.32 12.19 11.95
CA GLN A 60 20.33 10.77 12.34
C GLN A 60 21.41 9.99 11.60
N GLU A 61 22.00 9.03 12.32
CA GLU A 61 22.88 8.04 11.73
C GLU A 61 22.08 6.87 11.19
N GLU A 62 22.74 5.94 10.50
CA GLU A 62 22.09 4.81 9.86
C GLU A 62 21.17 4.02 10.81
N GLY A 63 21.64 3.72 12.03
CA GLY A 63 20.85 2.96 13.00
C GLY A 63 19.57 3.68 13.38
N GLY A 64 19.65 5.00 13.58
CA GLY A 64 18.46 5.80 13.88
C GLY A 64 17.47 5.86 12.74
N MET A 65 17.98 5.98 11.51
CA MET A 65 17.12 5.99 10.33
C MET A 65 16.45 4.64 10.11
N THR A 66 17.18 3.55 10.31
CA THR A 66 16.63 2.19 10.20
C THR A 66 15.53 1.97 11.22
N PHE A 67 15.71 2.43 12.45
CA PHE A 67 14.69 2.34 13.50
C PHE A 67 13.43 3.13 13.14
N LEU A 68 13.59 4.37 12.66
CA LEU A 68 12.45 5.21 12.26
C LEU A 68 11.69 4.59 11.10
N ARG A 69 12.40 4.10 10.08
CA ARG A 69 11.77 3.45 8.94
C ARG A 69 10.97 2.22 9.36
N ALA A 70 11.53 1.40 10.24
CA ALA A 70 10.86 0.20 10.72
C ALA A 70 9.53 0.52 11.41
N ARG A 71 9.49 1.62 12.16
CA ARG A 71 8.24 2.06 12.81
C ARG A 71 7.19 2.49 11.81
N MET A 72 7.59 3.05 10.67
CA MET A 72 6.68 3.54 9.64
C MET A 72 6.01 2.40 8.87
N VAL A 73 6.67 1.24 8.76
CA VAL A 73 6.17 0.12 7.95
C VAL A 73 5.70 -1.07 8.79
N ARG A 74 5.66 -0.94 10.10
CA ARG A 74 5.17 -2.04 10.93
C ARG A 74 3.66 -2.23 10.76
N GLU A 75 3.18 -3.43 11.09
CA GLU A 75 1.81 -3.84 10.86
C GLU A 75 0.78 -2.85 11.42
N GLU A 76 0.98 -2.39 12.66
CA GLU A 76 0.02 -1.48 13.31
C GLU A 76 -0.12 -0.16 12.55
N THR A 77 0.99 0.36 12.06
CA THR A 77 0.98 1.61 11.30
C THR A 77 0.28 1.42 9.95
N LEU A 78 0.62 0.34 9.24
CA LEU A 78 0.01 0.06 7.94
C LEU A 78 -1.48 -0.23 8.07
N CYS A 79 -1.89 -0.95 9.12
CA CYS A 79 -3.31 -1.19 9.39
C CYS A 79 -4.07 0.10 9.66
N ALA A 80 -3.46 1.04 10.40
CA ALA A 80 -4.09 2.34 10.66
C ALA A 80 -4.30 3.12 9.36
N VAL A 81 -3.30 3.12 8.47
CA VAL A 81 -3.41 3.78 7.17
C VAL A 81 -4.49 3.12 6.31
N ALA A 82 -4.52 1.79 6.29
CA ALA A 82 -5.52 1.03 5.53
C ALA A 82 -6.94 1.37 6.00
N ARG A 83 -7.14 1.48 7.32
CA ARG A 83 -8.44 1.87 7.88
C ARG A 83 -8.79 3.31 7.51
N HIS A 84 -7.82 4.21 7.55
CA HIS A 84 -8.05 5.60 7.17
C HIS A 84 -8.47 5.72 5.71
N LEU A 85 -7.85 4.94 4.83
CA LEU A 85 -8.18 4.89 3.40
C LEU A 85 -9.43 4.07 3.12
N LYS A 86 -9.94 3.34 4.12
CA LYS A 86 -11.10 2.44 3.98
C LYS A 86 -10.86 1.36 2.93
N LEU A 87 -9.62 0.84 2.88
CA LEU A 87 -9.24 -0.15 1.87
C LEU A 87 -10.12 -1.40 1.91
N GLY A 88 -10.62 -1.79 3.09
CA GLY A 88 -11.49 -2.95 3.21
C GLY A 88 -12.73 -2.90 2.33
N ARG A 89 -13.19 -1.70 1.97
CA ARG A 89 -14.36 -1.52 1.09
C ARG A 89 -14.06 -1.86 -0.36
N TYR A 90 -12.79 -1.83 -0.74
CA TYR A 90 -12.36 -2.00 -2.13
C TYR A 90 -11.66 -3.33 -2.38
N LEU A 91 -11.30 -4.04 -1.31
CA LEU A 91 -10.61 -5.32 -1.46
C LEU A 91 -11.52 -6.38 -2.04
N ARG A 92 -11.00 -7.11 -3.01
CA ARG A 92 -11.66 -8.26 -3.60
C ARG A 92 -11.07 -9.51 -2.97
N MET A 93 -11.84 -10.20 -2.14
CA MET A 93 -11.39 -11.41 -1.45
C MET A 93 -12.57 -12.26 -1.03
N ASP A 94 -12.36 -13.56 -0.92
CA ASP A 94 -13.36 -14.54 -0.55
C ASP A 94 -14.62 -14.42 -1.43
N HIS A 95 -15.78 -14.06 -0.86
CA HIS A 95 -17.02 -13.90 -1.60
C HIS A 95 -17.12 -12.57 -2.35
N GLY A 96 -16.20 -11.67 -2.14
CA GLY A 96 -16.16 -10.35 -2.78
C GLY A 96 -15.28 -10.29 -4.02
N CYS A 97 -15.03 -11.41 -4.67
CA CYS A 97 -14.16 -11.48 -5.86
C CYS A 97 -14.80 -10.94 -7.13
N GLU A 98 -16.11 -10.90 -7.19
CA GLU A 98 -16.83 -10.41 -8.36
C GLU A 98 -16.80 -8.89 -8.41
N ILE A 99 -16.85 -8.37 -9.64
CA ILE A 99 -16.83 -6.93 -9.88
C ILE A 99 -18.25 -6.38 -9.88
#